data_393b974d745bad1617dcc12ce245d53f
#
_entry.id   393b974d745bad1617dcc12ce245d53f
#
_cell.length_a   1.000
_cell.length_b   1.000
_cell.length_c   1.000
_cell.angle_alpha   90.00
_cell.angle_beta   90.00
_cell.angle_gamma   90.00
#
_symmetry.space_group_name_H-M   'P 1'
#
loop_
_entity.id
_entity.type
_entity.pdbx_description
1 polymer ?
#
loop_
_entity_poly.entity_id
_entity_poly.type
_entity_poly.pdbx_seq_one_letter_code
_entity_poly.pdbx_strand_id
1 'polypeptide(L)'
;MTTPTVPHAPGDLVTVRGRNLWLEREGRGEPVLLLAGLGPAGSHAVFHPGFTPLSSDHEVLYLDLYGRGRSDRPKELGEITFESDVAEVAGAIEAAGRGPVHVYGFSYGGLLAQALALRHPQLVRSLVLANTLHSPEMWQANHANINRELANQFPEVWEQILELRKRGLPSTAPEMQRLFAAAMRLVRFYNPDNAERLIGLSEPGARNTDLYSIFCGADVDFIVGGEVARIPDFRPRLREIACPLLVVAGRYDRALYPRWQRDFTAFAPRARLVMMERSGAFAHIEEPDALIALIRDFFASSR
;
A
#
# COMPACT_ATOMS: atom_id res chain seq x y z
N MET A 1 -17.19 -23.03 -8.20
CA MET A 1 -17.49 -21.58 -8.22
C MET A 1 -16.40 -20.91 -9.04
N THR A 2 -16.75 -20.15 -10.07
CA THR A 2 -15.78 -19.39 -10.86
C THR A 2 -15.22 -18.27 -9.98
N THR A 3 -13.88 -18.16 -9.89
CA THR A 3 -13.23 -17.02 -9.23
C THR A 3 -13.71 -15.74 -9.89
N PRO A 4 -14.15 -14.71 -9.13
CA PRO A 4 -14.57 -13.45 -9.72
C PRO A 4 -13.36 -12.83 -10.45
N THR A 5 -13.60 -12.40 -11.68
CA THR A 5 -12.59 -11.74 -12.51
C THR A 5 -12.51 -10.27 -12.14
N VAL A 6 -11.30 -9.75 -11.94
CA VAL A 6 -11.09 -8.31 -11.72
C VAL A 6 -11.40 -7.56 -13.01
N PRO A 7 -12.26 -6.53 -12.96
CA PRO A 7 -12.56 -5.71 -14.14
C PRO A 7 -11.42 -4.72 -14.40
N HIS A 8 -10.44 -5.13 -15.20
CA HIS A 8 -9.35 -4.25 -15.61
C HIS A 8 -9.75 -3.29 -16.73
N ALA A 9 -9.21 -2.08 -16.65
CA ALA A 9 -9.21 -1.13 -17.76
C ALA A 9 -8.08 -1.46 -18.78
N PRO A 10 -8.04 -0.83 -19.95
CA PRO A 10 -6.91 -0.93 -20.87
C PRO A 10 -5.60 -0.45 -20.22
N GLY A 11 -4.50 -1.16 -20.49
CA GLY A 11 -3.20 -0.81 -19.98
C GLY A 11 -2.09 -1.20 -20.95
N ASP A 12 -0.93 -0.57 -20.80
CA ASP A 12 0.25 -0.77 -21.62
C ASP A 12 1.51 -0.87 -20.76
N LEU A 13 2.56 -1.45 -21.33
CA LEU A 13 3.89 -1.41 -20.75
C LEU A 13 4.56 -0.07 -21.05
N VAL A 14 4.93 0.66 -20.03
CA VAL A 14 5.74 1.88 -20.14
C VAL A 14 7.17 1.60 -19.76
N THR A 15 8.13 2.04 -20.59
CA THR A 15 9.54 1.81 -20.29
C THR A 15 10.07 2.91 -19.38
N VAL A 16 10.52 2.50 -18.19
CA VAL A 16 11.12 3.37 -17.18
C VAL A 16 12.48 2.80 -16.81
N ARG A 17 13.56 3.55 -17.04
CA ARG A 17 14.94 3.15 -16.70
C ARG A 17 15.34 1.78 -17.25
N GLY A 18 14.87 1.44 -18.46
CA GLY A 18 15.14 0.16 -19.12
C GLY A 18 14.32 -1.03 -18.60
N ARG A 19 13.30 -0.78 -17.78
CA ARG A 19 12.34 -1.77 -17.27
C ARG A 19 10.95 -1.47 -17.81
N ASN A 20 10.17 -2.47 -18.13
CA ASN A 20 8.78 -2.28 -18.57
C ASN A 20 7.84 -2.42 -17.37
N LEU A 21 7.14 -1.35 -17.06
CA LEU A 21 6.15 -1.27 -16.00
C LEU A 21 4.76 -1.27 -16.59
N TRP A 22 3.85 -2.04 -15.99
CA TRP A 22 2.45 -2.02 -16.39
C TRP A 22 1.75 -0.78 -15.84
N LEU A 23 1.11 -0.04 -16.73
CA LEU A 23 0.32 1.12 -16.41
C LEU A 23 -1.07 0.98 -17.03
N GLU A 24 -2.07 0.77 -16.19
CA GLU A 24 -3.47 0.71 -16.58
C GLU A 24 -4.11 2.09 -16.43
N ARG A 25 -5.01 2.46 -17.36
CA ARG A 25 -5.64 3.78 -17.39
C ARG A 25 -7.14 3.65 -17.50
N GLU A 26 -7.88 4.30 -16.59
CA GLU A 26 -9.33 4.28 -16.55
C GLU A 26 -9.87 5.71 -16.45
N GLY A 27 -10.83 6.05 -17.32
CA GLY A 27 -11.45 7.38 -17.31
C GLY A 27 -10.67 8.45 -18.04
N ARG A 28 -11.03 9.72 -17.76
CA ARG A 28 -10.43 10.93 -18.35
C ARG A 28 -10.54 12.07 -17.35
N GLY A 29 -9.62 13.03 -17.43
CA GLY A 29 -9.61 14.20 -16.55
C GLY A 29 -8.26 14.43 -15.91
N GLU A 30 -8.25 15.04 -14.72
CA GLU A 30 -7.01 15.22 -13.95
C GLU A 30 -6.47 13.86 -13.51
N PRO A 31 -5.15 13.60 -13.68
CA PRO A 31 -4.59 12.28 -13.42
C PRO A 31 -4.44 12.01 -11.91
N VAL A 32 -4.83 10.80 -11.52
CA VAL A 32 -4.69 10.27 -10.17
C VAL A 32 -3.87 8.98 -10.22
N LEU A 33 -2.68 8.97 -9.64
CA LEU A 33 -1.83 7.80 -9.55
C LEU A 33 -2.11 7.02 -8.27
N LEU A 34 -2.39 5.73 -8.42
CA LEU A 34 -2.59 4.80 -7.31
C LEU A 34 -1.33 3.96 -7.06
N LEU A 35 -0.78 4.07 -5.87
CA LEU A 35 0.38 3.29 -5.42
C LEU A 35 -0.05 2.22 -4.42
N ALA A 36 0.12 0.97 -4.82
CA ALA A 36 -0.36 -0.19 -4.09
C ALA A 36 0.40 -0.43 -2.79
N GLY A 37 -0.32 -1.00 -1.83
CA GLY A 37 0.17 -1.55 -0.57
C GLY A 37 0.25 -3.07 -0.59
N LEU A 38 -0.04 -3.71 0.53
CA LEU A 38 0.20 -5.13 0.86
C LEU A 38 1.69 -5.42 1.04
N GLY A 39 2.35 -4.53 1.76
CA GLY A 39 3.81 -4.50 1.81
C GLY A 39 4.38 -4.18 0.42
N PRO A 40 5.66 -4.52 0.18
CA PRO A 40 6.32 -4.28 -1.09
C PRO A 40 5.87 -5.25 -2.20
N ALA A 41 5.08 -6.25 -1.86
CA ALA A 41 4.74 -7.38 -2.73
C ALA A 41 3.49 -7.16 -3.58
N GLY A 42 2.66 -6.16 -3.27
CA GLY A 42 1.34 -5.95 -3.87
C GLY A 42 1.37 -5.34 -5.27
N SER A 43 0.32 -5.63 -6.05
CA SER A 43 0.05 -5.03 -7.36
C SER A 43 -1.15 -4.08 -7.29
N HIS A 44 -1.37 -3.34 -8.39
CA HIS A 44 -2.51 -2.44 -8.55
C HIS A 44 -3.88 -3.14 -8.42
N ALA A 45 -3.94 -4.45 -8.66
CA ALA A 45 -5.18 -5.23 -8.59
C ALA A 45 -5.92 -5.07 -7.25
N VAL A 46 -5.21 -4.72 -6.16
CA VAL A 46 -5.80 -4.45 -4.84
C VAL A 46 -6.84 -3.32 -4.86
N PHE A 47 -6.77 -2.41 -5.82
CA PHE A 47 -7.65 -1.25 -5.92
C PHE A 47 -8.96 -1.53 -6.66
N HIS A 48 -9.03 -2.63 -7.41
CA HIS A 48 -10.24 -2.98 -8.16
C HIS A 48 -11.27 -3.75 -7.31
N PRO A 49 -12.56 -3.45 -7.49
CA PRO A 49 -13.13 -2.37 -8.28
C PRO A 49 -13.31 -1.04 -7.50
N GLY A 50 -12.73 -0.92 -6.30
CA GLY A 50 -13.02 0.16 -5.36
C GLY A 50 -12.75 1.59 -5.91
N PHE A 51 -11.81 1.74 -6.85
CA PHE A 51 -11.45 3.03 -7.43
C PHE A 51 -12.09 3.32 -8.79
N THR A 52 -12.73 2.34 -9.44
CA THR A 52 -13.44 2.54 -10.71
C THR A 52 -14.43 3.73 -10.67
N PRO A 53 -15.21 3.99 -9.59
CA PRO A 53 -16.08 5.16 -9.57
C PRO A 53 -15.37 6.51 -9.73
N LEU A 54 -14.07 6.61 -9.39
CA LEU A 54 -13.29 7.85 -9.56
C LEU A 54 -13.05 8.18 -11.04
N SER A 55 -13.07 7.16 -11.92
CA SER A 55 -12.85 7.32 -13.36
C SER A 55 -13.91 8.11 -14.11
N SER A 56 -15.05 8.40 -13.47
CA SER A 56 -16.11 9.22 -14.07
C SER A 56 -15.69 10.67 -14.32
N ASP A 57 -14.70 11.18 -13.56
CA ASP A 57 -14.26 12.58 -13.58
C ASP A 57 -12.73 12.76 -13.48
N HIS A 58 -11.98 11.69 -13.30
CA HIS A 58 -10.52 11.67 -13.26
C HIS A 58 -9.96 10.58 -14.19
N GLU A 59 -8.70 10.74 -14.61
CA GLU A 59 -7.92 9.67 -15.23
C GLU A 59 -7.21 8.89 -14.12
N VAL A 60 -7.70 7.69 -13.80
CA VAL A 60 -7.09 6.84 -12.77
C VAL A 60 -5.97 6.02 -13.37
N LEU A 61 -4.78 6.13 -12.82
CA LEU A 61 -3.56 5.46 -13.22
C LEU A 61 -3.22 4.37 -12.20
N TYR A 62 -3.30 3.11 -12.61
CA TYR A 62 -2.98 1.94 -11.80
C TYR A 62 -1.60 1.41 -12.20
N LEU A 63 -0.62 1.57 -11.34
CA LEU A 63 0.79 1.23 -11.61
C LEU A 63 1.21 -0.06 -10.92
N ASP A 64 1.78 -0.97 -11.68
CA ASP A 64 2.61 -2.04 -11.14
C ASP A 64 4.09 -1.67 -11.22
N LEU A 65 4.78 -1.72 -10.11
CA LEU A 65 6.22 -1.56 -10.06
C LEU A 65 6.95 -2.80 -10.58
N TYR A 66 8.22 -2.68 -10.91
CA TYR A 66 9.05 -3.78 -11.37
C TYR A 66 9.01 -4.98 -10.42
N GLY A 67 8.82 -6.17 -10.97
CA GLY A 67 8.67 -7.41 -10.21
C GLY A 67 7.29 -7.65 -9.62
N ARG A 68 6.30 -6.77 -9.81
CA ARG A 68 4.92 -6.91 -9.29
C ARG A 68 3.92 -6.97 -10.43
N GLY A 69 2.76 -7.56 -10.15
CA GLY A 69 1.62 -7.62 -11.06
C GLY A 69 1.99 -8.06 -12.47
N ARG A 70 1.70 -7.18 -13.44
CA ARG A 70 1.91 -7.39 -14.88
C ARG A 70 3.20 -6.76 -15.43
N SER A 71 4.00 -6.11 -14.57
CA SER A 71 5.30 -5.56 -14.94
C SER A 71 6.34 -6.66 -15.16
N ASP A 72 7.43 -6.32 -15.84
CA ASP A 72 8.56 -7.22 -16.04
C ASP A 72 9.10 -7.76 -14.71
N ARG A 73 9.66 -8.95 -14.77
CA ARG A 73 10.28 -9.62 -13.61
C ARG A 73 11.78 -9.37 -13.57
N PRO A 74 12.39 -9.12 -12.41
CA PRO A 74 13.83 -8.99 -12.28
C PRO A 74 14.53 -10.32 -12.55
N LYS A 75 15.76 -10.26 -13.03
CA LYS A 75 16.65 -11.44 -13.10
C LYS A 75 17.06 -11.85 -11.69
N GLU A 76 17.35 -10.87 -10.86
CA GLU A 76 17.68 -11.05 -9.45
C GLU A 76 16.80 -10.13 -8.58
N LEU A 77 16.19 -10.69 -7.54
CA LEU A 77 15.29 -9.92 -6.66
C LEU A 77 15.99 -8.76 -5.94
N GLY A 78 17.32 -8.85 -5.73
CA GLY A 78 18.13 -7.78 -5.14
C GLY A 78 18.21 -6.50 -5.97
N GLU A 79 17.74 -6.50 -7.23
CA GLU A 79 17.61 -5.31 -8.05
C GLU A 79 16.47 -4.39 -7.57
N ILE A 80 15.55 -4.92 -6.74
CA ILE A 80 14.40 -4.20 -6.24
C ILE A 80 14.71 -3.67 -4.85
N THR A 81 14.75 -2.33 -4.74
CA THR A 81 14.98 -1.59 -3.51
C THR A 81 13.92 -0.51 -3.34
N PHE A 82 13.78 0.02 -2.14
CA PHE A 82 12.91 1.19 -1.90
C PHE A 82 13.28 2.37 -2.83
N GLU A 83 14.57 2.62 -3.01
CA GLU A 83 15.07 3.70 -3.85
C GLU A 83 14.75 3.48 -5.35
N SER A 84 14.86 2.22 -5.83
CA SER A 84 14.46 1.90 -7.20
C SER A 84 12.96 2.08 -7.41
N ASP A 85 12.15 1.70 -6.45
CA ASP A 85 10.70 1.85 -6.51
C ASP A 85 10.27 3.33 -6.58
N VAL A 86 10.90 4.20 -5.77
CA VAL A 86 10.64 5.66 -5.83
C VAL A 86 11.01 6.23 -7.20
N ALA A 87 12.16 5.84 -7.75
CA ALA A 87 12.59 6.30 -9.07
C ALA A 87 11.69 5.78 -10.21
N GLU A 88 11.13 4.57 -10.05
CA GLU A 88 10.16 4.01 -11.00
C GLU A 88 8.83 4.77 -10.96
N VAL A 89 8.34 5.14 -9.78
CA VAL A 89 7.13 5.96 -9.64
C VAL A 89 7.31 7.30 -10.35
N ALA A 90 8.41 7.99 -10.11
CA ALA A 90 8.71 9.27 -10.77
C ALA A 90 8.77 9.10 -12.30
N GLY A 91 9.54 8.12 -12.78
CA GLY A 91 9.68 7.85 -14.20
C GLY A 91 8.37 7.41 -14.88
N ALA A 92 7.48 6.69 -14.16
CA ALA A 92 6.19 6.32 -14.70
C ALA A 92 5.26 7.52 -14.91
N ILE A 93 5.27 8.51 -14.02
CA ILE A 93 4.53 9.79 -14.21
C ILE A 93 5.05 10.53 -15.44
N GLU A 94 6.38 10.62 -15.59
CA GLU A 94 7.02 11.27 -16.73
C GLU A 94 6.72 10.54 -18.04
N ALA A 95 6.87 9.21 -18.07
CA ALA A 95 6.57 8.37 -19.22
C ALA A 95 5.09 8.39 -19.61
N ALA A 96 4.19 8.54 -18.62
CA ALA A 96 2.76 8.70 -18.88
C ALA A 96 2.44 10.04 -19.59
N GLY A 97 3.39 10.98 -19.63
CA GLY A 97 3.17 12.33 -20.17
C GLY A 97 2.14 13.12 -19.35
N ARG A 98 1.99 12.78 -18.08
CA ARG A 98 1.07 13.39 -17.13
C ARG A 98 1.87 13.96 -15.96
N GLY A 99 1.47 15.11 -15.49
CA GLY A 99 2.07 15.73 -14.31
C GLY A 99 1.84 17.22 -14.27
N PRO A 100 1.72 17.78 -13.06
CA PRO A 100 1.69 17.08 -11.78
C PRO A 100 0.40 16.25 -11.60
N VAL A 101 0.50 15.12 -10.90
CA VAL A 101 -0.61 14.18 -10.64
C VAL A 101 -1.09 14.27 -9.20
N HIS A 102 -2.35 13.93 -8.94
CA HIS A 102 -2.79 13.55 -7.60
C HIS A 102 -2.24 12.16 -7.29
N VAL A 103 -1.77 11.93 -6.07
CA VAL A 103 -1.21 10.63 -5.67
C VAL A 103 -2.00 10.07 -4.50
N TYR A 104 -2.48 8.83 -4.65
CA TYR A 104 -3.05 8.04 -3.57
C TYR A 104 -2.07 6.92 -3.22
N GLY A 105 -1.47 6.98 -2.04
CA GLY A 105 -0.53 5.97 -1.54
C GLY A 105 -1.15 5.15 -0.41
N PHE A 106 -1.34 3.85 -0.64
CA PHE A 106 -1.87 2.91 0.34
C PHE A 106 -0.74 2.09 0.95
N SER A 107 -0.65 2.03 2.28
CA SER A 107 0.33 1.22 3.02
C SER A 107 1.76 1.47 2.53
N TYR A 108 2.47 0.49 1.95
CA TYR A 108 3.79 0.67 1.33
C TYR A 108 3.80 1.75 0.26
N GLY A 109 2.76 1.82 -0.58
CA GLY A 109 2.60 2.88 -1.57
C GLY A 109 2.57 4.28 -0.97
N GLY A 110 2.15 4.42 0.28
CA GLY A 110 2.21 5.69 1.01
C GLY A 110 3.63 6.10 1.43
N LEU A 111 4.55 5.16 1.67
CA LEU A 111 5.97 5.47 1.86
C LEU A 111 6.60 5.99 0.56
N LEU A 112 6.28 5.34 -0.57
CA LEU A 112 6.73 5.78 -1.90
C LEU A 112 6.19 7.19 -2.23
N ALA A 113 4.92 7.43 -1.92
CA ALA A 113 4.25 8.72 -2.12
C ALA A 113 4.89 9.85 -1.30
N GLN A 114 5.27 9.58 -0.04
CA GLN A 114 6.01 10.52 0.80
C GLN A 114 7.38 10.85 0.20
N ALA A 115 8.14 9.82 -0.21
CA ALA A 115 9.43 9.99 -0.86
C ALA A 115 9.32 10.78 -2.17
N LEU A 116 8.32 10.47 -2.99
CA LEU A 116 8.03 11.19 -4.24
C LEU A 116 7.76 12.67 -3.98
N ALA A 117 6.84 12.97 -3.04
CA ALA A 117 6.48 14.36 -2.73
C ALA A 117 7.66 15.19 -2.19
N LEU A 118 8.58 14.55 -1.47
CA LEU A 118 9.77 15.20 -0.91
C LEU A 118 10.91 15.38 -1.92
N ARG A 119 11.04 14.49 -2.89
CA ARG A 119 12.17 14.48 -3.85
C ARG A 119 11.79 15.05 -5.22
N HIS A 120 10.51 14.91 -5.61
CA HIS A 120 9.97 15.32 -6.90
C HIS A 120 8.66 16.13 -6.72
N PRO A 121 8.68 17.22 -5.91
CA PRO A 121 7.46 17.99 -5.60
C PRO A 121 6.76 18.53 -6.86
N GLN A 122 7.49 18.74 -7.95
CA GLN A 122 6.93 19.17 -9.24
C GLN A 122 6.04 18.12 -9.91
N LEU A 123 6.12 16.86 -9.51
CA LEU A 123 5.30 15.76 -10.03
C LEU A 123 4.02 15.55 -9.24
N VAL A 124 3.88 16.14 -8.04
CA VAL A 124 2.79 15.85 -7.11
C VAL A 124 1.90 17.09 -6.92
N ARG A 125 0.65 17.02 -7.39
CA ARG A 125 -0.36 18.07 -7.21
C ARG A 125 -0.95 18.05 -5.80
N SER A 126 -1.34 16.88 -5.32
CA SER A 126 -1.79 16.65 -3.94
C SER A 126 -1.53 15.20 -3.55
N LEU A 127 -1.53 14.94 -2.26
CA LEU A 127 -1.14 13.65 -1.70
C LEU A 127 -2.20 13.11 -0.74
N VAL A 128 -2.67 11.88 -0.99
CA VAL A 128 -3.51 11.10 -0.06
C VAL A 128 -2.67 9.95 0.49
N LEU A 129 -2.49 9.92 1.80
CA LEU A 129 -1.81 8.85 2.53
C LEU A 129 -2.86 8.00 3.26
N ALA A 130 -3.09 6.78 2.77
CA ALA A 130 -4.13 5.90 3.29
C ALA A 130 -3.55 4.70 4.03
N ASN A 131 -3.91 4.54 5.32
CA ASN A 131 -3.47 3.43 6.16
C ASN A 131 -1.97 3.09 5.96
N THR A 132 -1.12 4.09 6.06
CA THR A 132 0.30 4.01 5.71
C THR A 132 1.23 4.23 6.92
N LEU A 133 2.52 4.18 6.65
CA LEU A 133 3.61 4.29 7.59
C LEU A 133 4.46 5.53 7.26
N HIS A 134 5.25 6.00 8.22
CA HIS A 134 6.19 7.10 8.03
C HIS A 134 7.64 6.72 8.36
N SER A 135 7.86 5.52 8.89
CA SER A 135 9.19 5.12 9.36
C SER A 135 9.35 3.60 9.46
N PRO A 136 10.57 3.06 9.48
CA PRO A 136 10.86 1.66 9.80
C PRO A 136 10.33 1.25 11.18
N GLU A 137 10.41 2.15 12.17
CA GLU A 137 9.88 1.92 13.51
C GLU A 137 8.37 1.64 13.48
N MET A 138 7.61 2.43 12.71
CA MET A 138 6.17 2.19 12.56
C MET A 138 5.89 0.90 11.81
N TRP A 139 6.76 0.49 10.88
CA TRP A 139 6.67 -0.81 10.23
C TRP A 139 6.86 -1.95 11.23
N GLN A 140 7.90 -1.88 12.06
CA GLN A 140 8.12 -2.84 13.14
C GLN A 140 6.92 -2.89 14.10
N ALA A 141 6.37 -1.73 14.47
CA ALA A 141 5.18 -1.65 15.33
C ALA A 141 3.94 -2.29 14.69
N ASN A 142 3.76 -2.14 13.37
CA ASN A 142 2.69 -2.82 12.63
C ASN A 142 2.79 -4.35 12.77
N HIS A 143 3.98 -4.93 12.62
CA HIS A 143 4.22 -6.36 12.81
C HIS A 143 3.96 -6.79 14.27
N ALA A 144 4.48 -6.02 15.23
CA ALA A 144 4.26 -6.29 16.65
C ALA A 144 2.79 -6.23 17.05
N ASN A 145 2.01 -5.31 16.46
CA ASN A 145 0.57 -5.22 16.69
C ASN A 145 -0.16 -6.44 16.14
N ILE A 146 0.16 -6.88 14.91
CA ILE A 146 -0.42 -8.10 14.33
C ILE A 146 -0.15 -9.30 15.23
N ASN A 147 1.10 -9.48 15.67
CA ASN A 147 1.49 -10.58 16.54
C ASN A 147 0.73 -10.53 17.89
N ARG A 148 0.57 -9.34 18.45
CA ARG A 148 -0.20 -9.15 19.69
C ARG A 148 -1.68 -9.49 19.52
N GLU A 149 -2.29 -9.06 18.42
CA GLU A 149 -3.69 -9.38 18.11
C GLU A 149 -3.86 -10.90 17.92
N LEU A 150 -2.92 -11.55 17.23
CA LEU A 150 -2.90 -13.01 17.08
C LEU A 150 -2.80 -13.72 18.43
N ALA A 151 -1.83 -13.33 19.26
CA ALA A 151 -1.65 -13.93 20.59
C ALA A 151 -2.89 -13.79 21.48
N ASN A 152 -3.58 -12.65 21.38
CA ASN A 152 -4.75 -12.36 22.22
C ASN A 152 -6.04 -13.03 21.72
N GLN A 153 -6.24 -13.10 20.41
CA GLN A 153 -7.51 -13.54 19.81
C GLN A 153 -7.47 -14.99 19.32
N PHE A 154 -6.27 -15.49 19.01
CA PHE A 154 -6.04 -16.81 18.44
C PHE A 154 -4.84 -17.48 19.12
N PRO A 155 -4.88 -17.74 20.44
CA PRO A 155 -3.73 -18.25 21.17
C PRO A 155 -3.19 -19.58 20.60
N GLU A 156 -4.07 -20.48 20.15
CA GLU A 156 -3.65 -21.75 19.54
C GLU A 156 -2.90 -21.55 18.22
N VAL A 157 -3.32 -20.57 17.39
CA VAL A 157 -2.60 -20.21 16.16
C VAL A 157 -1.26 -19.57 16.50
N TRP A 158 -1.23 -18.73 17.54
CA TRP A 158 -0.01 -18.10 17.98
C TRP A 158 1.01 -19.10 18.51
N GLU A 159 0.60 -20.11 19.28
CA GLU A 159 1.47 -21.21 19.72
C GLU A 159 2.09 -21.97 18.55
N GLN A 160 1.31 -22.26 17.50
CA GLN A 160 1.82 -22.88 16.28
C GLN A 160 2.86 -21.99 15.57
N ILE A 161 2.61 -20.68 15.48
CA ILE A 161 3.57 -19.72 14.94
C ILE A 161 4.88 -19.75 15.73
N LEU A 162 4.82 -19.72 17.06
CA LEU A 162 6.01 -19.78 17.91
C LEU A 162 6.80 -21.07 17.71
N GLU A 163 6.12 -22.20 17.54
CA GLU A 163 6.79 -23.48 17.29
C GLU A 163 7.50 -23.51 15.94
N LEU A 164 6.87 -22.95 14.90
CA LEU A 164 7.51 -22.82 13.58
C LEU A 164 8.72 -21.86 13.63
N ARG A 165 8.62 -20.78 14.41
CA ARG A 165 9.75 -19.84 14.64
C ARG A 165 10.93 -20.51 15.32
N LYS A 166 10.69 -21.33 16.36
CA LYS A 166 11.76 -22.13 16.99
C LYS A 166 12.48 -23.05 16.02
N ARG A 167 11.78 -23.50 14.99
CA ARG A 167 12.35 -24.32 13.90
C ARG A 167 13.05 -23.47 12.82
N GLY A 168 13.11 -22.14 12.97
CA GLY A 168 13.79 -21.23 12.06
C GLY A 168 12.98 -20.82 10.82
N LEU A 169 11.64 -21.05 10.80
CA LEU A 169 10.83 -20.71 9.65
C LEU A 169 10.52 -19.19 9.61
N PRO A 170 10.81 -18.52 8.48
CA PRO A 170 10.46 -17.11 8.27
C PRO A 170 8.96 -16.92 8.01
N SER A 171 8.45 -15.69 8.10
CA SER A 171 7.06 -15.37 7.78
C SER A 171 6.64 -15.76 6.36
N THR A 172 7.58 -15.88 5.44
CA THR A 172 7.33 -16.28 4.04
C THR A 172 7.17 -17.79 3.84
N ALA A 173 7.48 -18.61 4.86
CA ALA A 173 7.27 -20.05 4.77
C ALA A 173 5.78 -20.38 4.54
N PRO A 174 5.43 -21.33 3.67
CA PRO A 174 4.03 -21.63 3.34
C PRO A 174 3.15 -21.96 4.54
N GLU A 175 3.70 -22.65 5.54
CA GLU A 175 3.03 -22.98 6.78
C GLU A 175 2.70 -21.70 7.58
N MET A 176 3.65 -20.77 7.68
CA MET A 176 3.47 -19.48 8.35
C MET A 176 2.43 -18.63 7.61
N GLN A 177 2.50 -18.57 6.27
CA GLN A 177 1.54 -17.82 5.47
C GLN A 177 0.09 -18.30 5.68
N ARG A 178 -0.14 -19.60 5.82
CA ARG A 178 -1.47 -20.15 6.13
C ARG A 178 -1.99 -19.71 7.49
N LEU A 179 -1.14 -19.70 8.51
CA LEU A 179 -1.52 -19.28 9.87
C LEU A 179 -1.84 -17.77 9.91
N PHE A 180 -0.99 -16.96 9.31
CA PHE A 180 -1.23 -15.51 9.24
C PHE A 180 -2.47 -15.16 8.40
N ALA A 181 -2.71 -15.84 7.28
CA ALA A 181 -3.86 -15.55 6.41
C ALA A 181 -5.20 -15.74 7.14
N ALA A 182 -5.34 -16.78 7.97
CA ALA A 182 -6.56 -17.05 8.73
C ALA A 182 -6.95 -15.88 9.66
N ALA A 183 -5.94 -15.21 10.25
CA ALA A 183 -6.15 -14.14 11.21
C ALA A 183 -6.22 -12.75 10.56
N MET A 184 -5.59 -12.54 9.37
CA MET A 184 -5.51 -11.22 8.74
C MET A 184 -6.87 -10.62 8.42
N ARG A 185 -7.88 -11.43 8.10
CA ARG A 185 -9.26 -10.95 7.91
C ARG A 185 -9.78 -10.19 9.13
N LEU A 186 -9.56 -10.73 10.33
CA LEU A 186 -10.05 -10.15 11.59
C LEU A 186 -9.20 -8.96 12.07
N VAL A 187 -7.93 -8.92 11.70
CA VAL A 187 -7.01 -7.85 12.10
C VAL A 187 -7.12 -6.62 11.18
N ARG A 188 -7.43 -6.83 9.89
CA ARG A 188 -7.36 -5.79 8.85
C ARG A 188 -8.72 -5.25 8.40
N PHE A 189 -9.82 -5.90 8.76
CA PHE A 189 -11.17 -5.48 8.35
C PHE A 189 -12.02 -5.13 9.57
N TYR A 190 -12.90 -4.17 9.41
CA TYR A 190 -14.00 -3.88 10.34
C TYR A 190 -15.01 -5.02 10.31
N ASN A 191 -15.49 -5.36 9.10
CA ASN A 191 -16.28 -6.56 8.87
C ASN A 191 -15.42 -7.61 8.12
N PRO A 192 -15.07 -8.75 8.74
CA PRO A 192 -14.23 -9.77 8.13
C PRO A 192 -14.77 -10.34 6.81
N ASP A 193 -16.08 -10.31 6.60
CA ASP A 193 -16.71 -10.81 5.36
C ASP A 193 -16.38 -9.92 4.15
N ASN A 194 -16.06 -8.66 4.37
CA ASN A 194 -15.61 -7.76 3.31
C ASN A 194 -14.27 -8.19 2.68
N ALA A 195 -13.51 -9.08 3.32
CA ALA A 195 -12.29 -9.63 2.73
C ALA A 195 -12.54 -10.37 1.41
N GLU A 196 -13.75 -10.93 1.22
CA GLU A 196 -14.15 -11.60 -0.03
C GLU A 196 -14.33 -10.63 -1.20
N ARG A 197 -14.54 -9.36 -0.91
CA ARG A 197 -14.63 -8.29 -1.91
C ARG A 197 -13.26 -7.84 -2.42
N LEU A 198 -12.18 -8.24 -1.76
CA LEU A 198 -10.80 -7.95 -2.18
C LEU A 198 -10.36 -8.95 -3.26
N ILE A 199 -11.12 -8.97 -4.36
CA ILE A 199 -11.00 -9.94 -5.45
C ILE A 199 -9.65 -9.86 -6.17
N GLY A 200 -9.02 -8.69 -6.21
CA GLY A 200 -7.72 -8.49 -6.85
C GLY A 200 -6.60 -9.36 -6.28
N LEU A 201 -6.73 -9.83 -5.03
CA LEU A 201 -5.74 -10.74 -4.44
C LEU A 201 -5.78 -12.16 -5.00
N SER A 202 -6.86 -12.53 -5.68
CA SER A 202 -7.03 -13.85 -6.29
C SER A 202 -6.38 -13.94 -7.67
N GLU A 203 -5.90 -12.82 -8.23
CA GLU A 203 -5.24 -12.83 -9.53
C GLU A 203 -3.83 -13.44 -9.49
N PRO A 204 -3.47 -14.18 -10.54
CA PRO A 204 -2.08 -14.62 -10.70
C PRO A 204 -1.12 -13.43 -10.71
N GLY A 205 -0.11 -13.46 -9.84
CA GLY A 205 0.87 -12.37 -9.76
C GLY A 205 0.44 -11.15 -8.94
N ALA A 206 -0.78 -11.13 -8.38
CA ALA A 206 -1.24 -10.03 -7.51
C ALA A 206 -0.30 -9.75 -6.33
N ARG A 207 0.42 -10.76 -5.87
CA ARG A 207 1.46 -10.63 -4.84
C ARG A 207 2.71 -11.40 -5.26
N ASN A 208 3.86 -10.74 -5.11
CA ASN A 208 5.17 -11.38 -5.19
C ASN A 208 5.73 -11.57 -3.76
N THR A 209 5.46 -12.72 -3.16
CA THR A 209 5.84 -13.01 -1.78
C THR A 209 7.35 -13.05 -1.55
N ASP A 210 8.16 -13.32 -2.59
CA ASP A 210 9.61 -13.34 -2.49
C ASP A 210 10.17 -11.95 -2.15
N LEU A 211 9.53 -10.88 -2.63
CA LEU A 211 9.88 -9.51 -2.29
C LEU A 211 9.69 -9.21 -0.81
N TYR A 212 8.73 -9.87 -0.16
CA TYR A 212 8.51 -9.67 1.27
C TYR A 212 9.75 -10.09 2.08
N SER A 213 10.40 -11.20 1.71
CA SER A 213 11.60 -11.68 2.41
C SER A 213 12.79 -10.73 2.24
N ILE A 214 12.92 -10.07 1.07
CA ILE A 214 13.97 -9.09 0.82
C ILE A 214 13.75 -7.82 1.64
N PHE A 215 12.51 -7.34 1.67
CA PHE A 215 12.16 -6.12 2.38
C PHE A 215 12.12 -6.29 3.88
N CYS A 216 11.60 -7.40 4.38
CA CYS A 216 11.44 -7.64 5.83
C CYS A 216 12.55 -8.51 6.44
N GLY A 217 13.39 -9.15 5.61
CA GLY A 217 14.37 -10.12 6.07
C GLY A 217 13.72 -11.46 6.45
N ALA A 218 14.49 -12.33 7.10
CA ALA A 218 13.99 -13.64 7.55
C ALA A 218 12.97 -13.52 8.68
N ASP A 219 13.01 -12.46 9.47
CA ASP A 219 12.10 -12.07 10.55
C ASP A 219 11.77 -13.19 11.58
N VAL A 220 12.65 -14.18 11.70
CA VAL A 220 12.44 -15.37 12.57
C VAL A 220 12.34 -14.97 14.05
N ASP A 221 13.05 -13.92 14.45
CA ASP A 221 13.02 -13.30 15.76
C ASP A 221 11.95 -12.22 15.91
N PHE A 222 11.03 -12.12 14.93
CA PHE A 222 10.01 -11.06 14.83
C PHE A 222 10.56 -9.66 14.60
N ILE A 223 11.84 -9.52 14.28
CA ILE A 223 12.47 -8.24 13.93
C ILE A 223 12.44 -8.06 12.41
N VAL A 224 11.93 -6.92 11.99
CA VAL A 224 11.89 -6.55 10.57
C VAL A 224 13.22 -5.93 10.20
N GLY A 225 13.89 -6.53 9.21
CA GLY A 225 15.20 -6.10 8.70
C GLY A 225 15.16 -5.73 7.21
N GLY A 226 16.13 -6.18 6.45
CA GLY A 226 16.19 -6.04 4.99
C GLY A 226 16.10 -4.60 4.50
N GLU A 227 15.42 -4.39 3.37
CA GLU A 227 15.21 -3.05 2.80
C GLU A 227 14.39 -2.13 3.70
N VAL A 228 13.48 -2.67 4.53
CA VAL A 228 12.68 -1.83 5.46
C VAL A 228 13.57 -1.05 6.40
N ALA A 229 14.67 -1.66 6.89
CA ALA A 229 15.62 -0.97 7.77
C ALA A 229 16.37 0.19 7.09
N ARG A 230 16.35 0.25 5.75
CA ARG A 230 16.98 1.30 4.94
C ARG A 230 16.01 2.40 4.52
N ILE A 231 14.70 2.18 4.68
CA ILE A 231 13.70 3.22 4.38
C ILE A 231 13.95 4.42 5.30
N PRO A 232 13.96 5.64 4.77
CA PRO A 232 14.13 6.83 5.61
C PRO A 232 13.02 6.97 6.65
N ASP A 233 13.36 7.51 7.81
CA ASP A 233 12.37 8.07 8.72
C ASP A 233 11.87 9.40 8.14
N PHE A 234 10.63 9.43 7.70
CA PHE A 234 10.04 10.62 7.09
C PHE A 234 9.54 11.65 8.11
N ARG A 235 9.38 11.28 9.39
CA ARG A 235 8.84 12.17 10.43
C ARG A 235 9.45 13.57 10.43
N PRO A 236 10.78 13.75 10.44
CA PRO A 236 11.39 15.08 10.47
C PRO A 236 11.09 15.92 9.24
N ARG A 237 10.79 15.26 8.11
CA ARG A 237 10.64 15.87 6.81
C ARG A 237 9.19 16.03 6.35
N LEU A 238 8.19 15.42 7.00
CA LEU A 238 6.80 15.50 6.58
C LEU A 238 6.27 16.94 6.49
N ARG A 239 6.79 17.86 7.31
CA ARG A 239 6.46 19.30 7.24
C ARG A 239 6.96 19.99 5.97
N GLU A 240 7.92 19.40 5.25
CA GLU A 240 8.48 19.91 4.01
C GLU A 240 7.60 19.60 2.78
N ILE A 241 6.64 18.65 2.92
CA ILE A 241 5.71 18.35 1.83
C ILE A 241 4.90 19.61 1.51
N ALA A 242 5.12 20.13 0.30
CA ALA A 242 4.58 21.42 -0.12
C ALA A 242 3.13 21.34 -0.62
N CYS A 243 2.74 20.20 -1.21
CA CYS A 243 1.39 20.00 -1.75
C CYS A 243 0.37 19.77 -0.64
N PRO A 244 -0.95 19.97 -0.92
CA PRO A 244 -2.02 19.58 -0.03
C PRO A 244 -1.90 18.10 0.37
N LEU A 245 -2.11 17.80 1.67
CA LEU A 245 -1.94 16.46 2.24
C LEU A 245 -3.19 16.03 3.01
N LEU A 246 -3.77 14.90 2.59
CA LEU A 246 -4.84 14.20 3.28
C LEU A 246 -4.32 12.87 3.83
N VAL A 247 -4.55 12.62 5.09
CA VAL A 247 -4.31 11.31 5.74
C VAL A 247 -5.66 10.64 5.96
N VAL A 248 -5.80 9.40 5.46
CA VAL A 248 -7.00 8.58 5.62
C VAL A 248 -6.66 7.36 6.47
N ALA A 249 -7.43 7.11 7.50
CA ALA A 249 -7.22 6.00 8.42
C ALA A 249 -8.52 5.25 8.71
N GLY A 250 -8.45 3.92 8.81
CA GLY A 250 -9.59 3.14 9.26
C GLY A 250 -9.66 3.06 10.79
N ARG A 251 -10.85 3.25 11.36
CA ARG A 251 -11.10 3.23 12.81
C ARG A 251 -10.71 1.90 13.44
N TYR A 252 -10.85 0.82 12.69
CA TYR A 252 -10.70 -0.56 13.18
C TYR A 252 -9.46 -1.28 12.65
N ASP A 253 -8.49 -0.54 12.07
CA ASP A 253 -7.20 -1.14 11.71
C ASP A 253 -6.44 -1.52 13.00
N ARG A 254 -6.28 -2.83 13.23
CA ARG A 254 -5.59 -3.37 14.39
C ARG A 254 -4.11 -3.64 14.16
N ALA A 255 -3.65 -3.40 12.95
CA ALA A 255 -2.22 -3.49 12.63
C ALA A 255 -1.56 -2.09 12.64
N LEU A 256 -2.14 -1.14 11.91
CA LEU A 256 -1.74 0.26 11.94
C LEU A 256 -2.78 1.05 12.75
N TYR A 257 -2.75 0.90 14.06
CA TYR A 257 -3.72 1.53 14.95
C TYR A 257 -3.97 3.00 14.62
N PRO A 258 -5.21 3.50 14.72
CA PRO A 258 -5.57 4.89 14.41
C PRO A 258 -4.69 5.94 15.11
N ARG A 259 -4.16 5.62 16.30
CA ARG A 259 -3.22 6.52 17.01
C ARG A 259 -1.96 6.81 16.20
N TRP A 260 -1.41 5.84 15.47
CA TRP A 260 -0.23 6.00 14.62
C TRP A 260 -0.51 6.89 13.41
N GLN A 261 -1.75 6.85 12.89
CA GLN A 261 -2.15 7.72 11.78
C GLN A 261 -2.31 9.19 12.23
N ARG A 262 -2.61 9.43 13.51
CA ARG A 262 -2.62 10.77 14.09
C ARG A 262 -1.23 11.41 14.16
N ASP A 263 -0.18 10.61 14.25
CA ASP A 263 1.19 11.11 14.30
C ASP A 263 1.55 11.90 13.03
N PHE A 264 0.96 11.56 11.87
CA PHE A 264 1.15 12.35 10.65
C PHE A 264 0.79 13.82 10.83
N THR A 265 -0.28 14.13 11.57
CA THR A 265 -0.67 15.53 11.82
C THR A 265 0.24 16.25 12.80
N ALA A 266 0.93 15.51 13.67
CA ALA A 266 1.94 16.07 14.56
C ALA A 266 3.22 16.47 13.78
N PHE A 267 3.60 15.69 12.77
CA PHE A 267 4.78 15.95 11.95
C PHE A 267 4.50 16.81 10.70
N ALA A 268 3.26 16.79 10.21
CA ALA A 268 2.78 17.61 9.10
C ALA A 268 1.54 18.42 9.54
N PRO A 269 1.70 19.56 10.20
CA PRO A 269 0.58 20.32 10.81
C PRO A 269 -0.47 20.81 9.80
N ARG A 270 -0.13 20.87 8.51
CA ARG A 270 -1.05 21.24 7.42
C ARG A 270 -1.84 20.05 6.87
N ALA A 271 -1.53 18.84 7.31
CA ALA A 271 -2.24 17.65 6.89
C ALA A 271 -3.65 17.60 7.50
N ARG A 272 -4.62 17.25 6.66
CA ARG A 272 -5.97 16.93 7.12
C ARG A 272 -6.03 15.43 7.42
N LEU A 273 -6.50 15.04 8.60
CA LEU A 273 -6.77 13.63 8.94
C LEU A 273 -8.28 13.36 8.90
N VAL A 274 -8.65 12.29 8.20
CA VAL A 274 -10.03 11.78 8.18
C VAL A 274 -10.04 10.32 8.60
N MET A 275 -10.94 9.98 9.51
CA MET A 275 -11.16 8.63 10.00
C MET A 275 -12.35 8.00 9.26
N MET A 276 -12.12 6.84 8.62
CA MET A 276 -13.17 6.01 8.05
C MET A 276 -13.77 5.17 9.19
N GLU A 277 -15.01 5.44 9.53
CA GLU A 277 -15.60 5.03 10.80
C GLU A 277 -16.02 3.56 10.85
N ARG A 278 -16.18 2.91 9.68
CA ARG A 278 -16.54 1.49 9.53
C ARG A 278 -15.54 0.74 8.68
N SER A 279 -14.26 1.08 8.77
CA SER A 279 -13.18 0.45 8.04
C SER A 279 -12.03 0.04 8.95
N GLY A 280 -11.39 -1.07 8.58
CA GLY A 280 -10.04 -1.42 8.98
C GLY A 280 -9.00 -0.80 8.04
N ALA A 281 -8.09 -1.63 7.51
CA ALA A 281 -7.05 -1.14 6.58
C ALA A 281 -7.58 -0.80 5.18
N PHE A 282 -8.71 -1.38 4.76
CA PHE A 282 -9.17 -1.38 3.37
C PHE A 282 -10.42 -0.51 3.17
N ALA A 283 -10.30 0.79 3.44
CA ALA A 283 -11.43 1.72 3.29
C ALA A 283 -12.03 1.71 1.86
N HIS A 284 -11.22 1.49 0.83
CA HIS A 284 -11.68 1.36 -0.57
C HIS A 284 -12.52 0.10 -0.84
N ILE A 285 -12.53 -0.85 0.09
CA ILE A 285 -13.36 -2.06 0.07
C ILE A 285 -14.57 -1.93 1.01
N GLU A 286 -14.37 -1.34 2.19
CA GLU A 286 -15.36 -1.31 3.27
C GLU A 286 -16.28 -0.10 3.21
N GLU A 287 -15.77 1.06 2.82
CA GLU A 287 -16.52 2.32 2.67
C GLU A 287 -16.18 3.01 1.33
N PRO A 288 -16.30 2.32 0.16
CA PRO A 288 -15.83 2.85 -1.12
C PRO A 288 -16.48 4.18 -1.48
N ASP A 289 -17.80 4.32 -1.34
CA ASP A 289 -18.51 5.53 -1.73
C ASP A 289 -18.08 6.74 -0.88
N ALA A 290 -17.93 6.54 0.43
CA ALA A 290 -17.48 7.58 1.34
C ALA A 290 -16.02 7.99 1.06
N LEU A 291 -15.16 7.02 0.77
CA LEU A 291 -13.77 7.27 0.40
C LEU A 291 -13.67 8.04 -0.93
N ILE A 292 -14.39 7.63 -1.96
CA ILE A 292 -14.37 8.30 -3.27
C ILE A 292 -14.90 9.73 -3.16
N ALA A 293 -16.00 9.94 -2.44
CA ALA A 293 -16.51 11.29 -2.18
C ALA A 293 -15.48 12.17 -1.48
N LEU A 294 -14.84 11.65 -0.43
CA LEU A 294 -13.79 12.37 0.31
C LEU A 294 -12.60 12.74 -0.61
N ILE A 295 -12.16 11.82 -1.46
CA ILE A 295 -11.04 12.03 -2.38
C ILE A 295 -11.40 13.12 -3.42
N ARG A 296 -12.59 13.07 -3.99
CA ARG A 296 -13.08 14.09 -4.94
C ARG A 296 -13.10 15.50 -4.32
N ASP A 297 -13.69 15.62 -3.14
CA ASP A 297 -13.72 16.88 -2.41
C ASP A 297 -12.33 17.43 -2.13
N PHE A 298 -11.41 16.55 -1.74
CA PHE A 298 -10.04 16.91 -1.46
C PHE A 298 -9.31 17.38 -2.73
N PHE A 299 -9.43 16.66 -3.86
CA PHE A 299 -8.79 17.04 -5.11
C PHE A 299 -9.35 18.37 -5.66
N ALA A 300 -10.68 18.56 -5.58
CA ALA A 300 -11.31 19.81 -6.00
C ALA A 300 -10.80 21.03 -5.18
N SER A 301 -10.51 20.84 -3.89
CA SER A 301 -9.95 21.87 -3.02
C SER A 301 -8.45 22.10 -3.17
N SER A 302 -7.78 21.26 -3.94
CA SER A 302 -6.32 21.25 -4.13
C SER A 302 -5.87 21.84 -5.48
N ARG A 303 -6.80 22.52 -6.17
CA ARG A 303 -6.57 23.17 -7.47
C ARG A 303 -5.80 24.49 -7.34
#